data_e253c291bc912b07276f556ba9bc1c1e
#
_entry.id   e253c291bc912b07276f556ba9bc1c1e
#
_cell.length_a   1.000
_cell.length_b   1.000
_cell.length_c   1.000
_cell.angle_alpha   90.00
_cell.angle_beta   90.00
_cell.angle_gamma   90.00
#
_symmetry.space_group_name_H-M   'P 1'
#
loop_
_entity.id
_entity.type
_entity.pdbx_description
1 polymer ?
#
loop_
_entity_poly.entity_id
_entity_poly.type
_entity_poly.pdbx_seq_one_letter_code
_entity_poly.pdbx_strand_id
1 'polypeptide(L)'
;MNTESLVAALSQNNVKLARTLLLANLLEETQGKNSWDCPHYTADRAVQESIALCEANNDRMTYFGLENLRDRYFLRDANDAICENPQTFFARVATGMARGDRAFAQELYDYMSKGWFIPATPVLMNIGTSKGLCISCFLNTVPDTLEGIFDIYRENAFLAKFGGGIGTDWSQLRGQNAPLKSSGLRSSGVIPFLKIMDSETLAISRNSHRRGAAAAYLRIDHPDIEDFLEIRKPTGGDMDRKCLNINHGVVITDAFMEAVEARQPYKLVCPHTGTITKELDAMEIWRKLLTMRAETGEPYFLYIDTVNRSIPPHHKELRLLVRQSNLCTEIVLPTTNDRTA
;
A
#
# COMPACT_ATOMS: atom_id res chain seq x y z
N MET A 1 19.60 16.16 -28.50
CA MET A 1 20.05 14.85 -29.05
C MET A 1 18.84 14.02 -29.46
N ASN A 2 18.90 13.29 -30.55
CA ASN A 2 17.69 12.79 -31.24
C ASN A 2 17.14 11.52 -30.56
N THR A 3 15.84 11.48 -30.29
CA THR A 3 15.07 10.31 -29.81
C THR A 3 15.33 9.06 -30.67
N GLU A 4 15.60 9.24 -31.97
CA GLU A 4 15.95 8.18 -32.92
C GLU A 4 17.23 7.41 -32.52
N SER A 5 18.25 8.11 -32.01
CA SER A 5 19.49 7.48 -31.55
C SER A 5 19.28 6.61 -30.31
N LEU A 6 18.39 7.01 -29.41
CA LEU A 6 18.02 6.23 -28.23
C LEU A 6 17.24 4.96 -28.63
N VAL A 7 16.27 5.11 -29.54
CA VAL A 7 15.50 3.98 -30.09
C VAL A 7 16.41 2.99 -30.82
N ALA A 8 17.36 3.49 -31.62
CA ALA A 8 18.35 2.65 -32.31
C ALA A 8 19.23 1.86 -31.32
N ALA A 9 19.70 2.49 -30.25
CA ALA A 9 20.51 1.81 -29.22
C ALA A 9 19.71 0.69 -28.52
N LEU A 10 18.43 0.93 -28.22
CA LEU A 10 17.55 -0.05 -27.60
C LEU A 10 17.24 -1.22 -28.53
N SER A 11 16.97 -0.95 -29.81
CA SER A 11 16.70 -2.01 -30.82
C SER A 11 17.90 -2.91 -31.06
N GLN A 12 19.11 -2.39 -30.85
CA GLN A 12 20.37 -3.16 -30.90
C GLN A 12 20.74 -3.82 -29.55
N ASN A 13 19.85 -3.76 -28.54
CA ASN A 13 20.08 -4.24 -27.18
C ASN A 13 21.34 -3.64 -26.52
N ASN A 14 21.73 -2.42 -26.90
CA ASN A 14 22.87 -1.70 -26.34
C ASN A 14 22.40 -0.80 -25.17
N VAL A 15 22.09 -1.44 -24.04
CA VAL A 15 21.57 -0.78 -22.84
C VAL A 15 22.55 0.28 -22.28
N LYS A 16 23.86 0.04 -22.41
CA LYS A 16 24.88 1.01 -21.96
C LYS A 16 24.85 2.29 -22.77
N LEU A 17 24.75 2.19 -24.09
CA LEU A 17 24.62 3.36 -24.97
C LEU A 17 23.30 4.07 -24.75
N ALA A 18 22.19 3.31 -24.64
CA ALA A 18 20.89 3.87 -24.35
C ALA A 18 20.88 4.68 -23.03
N ARG A 19 21.50 4.15 -21.97
CA ARG A 19 21.68 4.88 -20.70
C ARG A 19 22.43 6.19 -20.88
N THR A 20 23.56 6.15 -21.60
CA THR A 20 24.39 7.35 -21.82
C THR A 20 23.63 8.43 -22.60
N LEU A 21 22.88 8.03 -23.64
CA LEU A 21 22.05 8.93 -24.43
C LEU A 21 20.88 9.51 -23.60
N LEU A 22 20.20 8.69 -22.81
CA LEU A 22 19.12 9.15 -21.95
C LEU A 22 19.61 10.17 -20.91
N LEU A 23 20.73 9.88 -20.25
CA LEU A 23 21.33 10.81 -19.28
C LEU A 23 21.73 12.14 -19.95
N ALA A 24 22.39 12.10 -21.12
CA ALA A 24 22.76 13.29 -21.86
C ALA A 24 21.52 14.14 -22.24
N ASN A 25 20.46 13.51 -22.72
CA ASN A 25 19.20 14.19 -23.04
C ASN A 25 18.59 14.85 -21.80
N LEU A 26 18.56 14.16 -20.65
CA LEU A 26 18.04 14.71 -19.40
C LEU A 26 18.85 15.91 -18.91
N LEU A 27 20.15 15.85 -18.99
CA LEU A 27 21.04 16.96 -18.59
C LEU A 27 20.87 18.16 -19.52
N GLU A 28 20.72 17.95 -20.83
CA GLU A 28 20.45 19.00 -21.80
C GLU A 28 19.05 19.64 -21.57
N GLU A 29 18.01 18.82 -21.38
CA GLU A 29 16.64 19.27 -21.14
C GLU A 29 16.51 20.08 -19.84
N THR A 30 17.29 19.75 -18.83
CA THR A 30 17.26 20.41 -17.51
C THR A 30 18.33 21.48 -17.34
N GLN A 31 19.09 21.80 -18.39
CA GLN A 31 20.10 22.84 -18.31
C GLN A 31 19.48 24.21 -17.99
N GLY A 32 19.95 24.85 -16.92
CA GLY A 32 19.43 26.14 -16.44
C GLY A 32 18.07 26.06 -15.72
N LYS A 33 17.51 24.86 -15.55
CA LYS A 33 16.29 24.65 -14.75
C LYS A 33 16.61 24.16 -13.35
N ASN A 34 15.68 24.42 -12.44
CA ASN A 34 15.81 24.07 -11.03
C ASN A 34 14.51 23.47 -10.49
N SER A 35 14.58 22.72 -9.40
CA SER A 35 13.41 22.16 -8.74
C SER A 35 12.38 23.24 -8.34
N TRP A 36 12.82 24.43 -7.96
CA TRP A 36 11.95 25.56 -7.59
C TRP A 36 11.26 26.27 -8.77
N ASP A 37 11.55 25.92 -10.01
CA ASP A 37 10.77 26.36 -11.18
C ASP A 37 9.43 25.59 -11.29
N CYS A 38 9.30 24.50 -10.53
CA CYS A 38 8.05 23.79 -10.41
C CYS A 38 7.08 24.55 -9.49
N PRO A 39 5.81 24.77 -9.89
CA PRO A 39 4.82 25.49 -9.08
C PRO A 39 4.46 24.75 -7.77
N HIS A 40 4.79 23.48 -7.66
CA HIS A 40 4.53 22.68 -6.48
C HIS A 40 5.72 22.57 -5.51
N TYR A 41 6.85 23.19 -5.83
CA TYR A 41 8.03 23.16 -4.96
C TYR A 41 7.78 23.91 -3.65
N THR A 42 8.12 23.28 -2.52
CA THR A 42 7.95 23.85 -1.17
C THR A 42 9.14 23.62 -0.25
N ALA A 43 10.23 23.00 -0.76
CA ALA A 43 11.44 22.83 0.05
C ALA A 43 12.17 24.16 0.25
N ASP A 44 13.10 24.19 1.22
CA ASP A 44 13.92 25.36 1.47
C ASP A 44 15.01 25.52 0.38
N ARG A 45 14.80 26.52 -0.50
CA ARG A 45 15.70 26.79 -1.61
C ARG A 45 17.14 27.05 -1.14
N ALA A 46 17.33 27.81 -0.07
CA ALA A 46 18.69 28.14 0.41
C ALA A 46 19.44 26.93 0.98
N VAL A 47 18.70 25.96 1.51
CA VAL A 47 19.26 24.66 1.91
C VAL A 47 19.59 23.84 0.68
N GLN A 48 18.70 23.74 -0.31
CA GLN A 48 18.97 22.97 -1.53
C GLN A 48 20.17 23.53 -2.32
N GLU A 49 20.28 24.85 -2.46
CA GLU A 49 21.41 25.52 -3.12
C GLU A 49 22.76 25.30 -2.37
N SER A 50 22.72 25.00 -1.08
CA SER A 50 23.93 24.72 -0.31
C SER A 50 24.50 23.32 -0.48
N ILE A 51 23.74 22.40 -1.12
CA ILE A 51 24.16 21.01 -1.33
C ILE A 51 25.21 20.96 -2.45
N ALA A 52 26.36 20.39 -2.14
CA ALA A 52 27.41 20.12 -3.12
C ALA A 52 27.03 18.90 -3.97
N LEU A 53 26.53 19.16 -5.18
CA LEU A 53 26.13 18.10 -6.12
C LEU A 53 27.33 17.35 -6.68
N CYS A 54 27.22 16.04 -6.83
CA CYS A 54 28.25 15.17 -7.40
C CYS A 54 27.76 14.52 -8.70
N GLU A 55 28.06 15.12 -9.83
CA GLU A 55 27.63 14.60 -11.15
C GLU A 55 28.17 13.20 -11.46
N ALA A 56 29.32 12.83 -10.93
CA ALA A 56 29.91 11.49 -11.10
C ALA A 56 28.98 10.38 -10.53
N ASN A 57 28.09 10.71 -9.58
CA ASN A 57 27.12 9.76 -9.07
C ASN A 57 26.03 9.38 -10.11
N ASN A 58 25.88 10.15 -11.19
CA ASN A 58 25.03 9.77 -12.31
C ASN A 58 25.47 8.44 -12.95
N ASP A 59 26.75 8.09 -12.87
CA ASP A 59 27.27 6.83 -13.42
C ASP A 59 26.76 5.57 -12.68
N ARG A 60 26.22 5.75 -11.50
CA ARG A 60 25.60 4.66 -10.71
C ARG A 60 24.17 4.31 -11.18
N MET A 61 23.54 5.21 -11.94
CA MET A 61 22.16 5.01 -12.43
C MET A 61 22.13 4.02 -13.58
N THR A 62 21.17 3.08 -13.53
CA THR A 62 20.87 2.21 -14.67
C THR A 62 19.98 2.94 -15.68
N TYR A 63 19.89 2.42 -16.92
CA TYR A 63 18.95 2.94 -17.92
C TYR A 63 17.51 2.95 -17.38
N PHE A 64 17.06 1.81 -16.86
CA PHE A 64 15.71 1.67 -16.31
C PHE A 64 15.47 2.61 -15.11
N GLY A 65 16.48 2.79 -14.26
CA GLY A 65 16.41 3.73 -13.14
C GLY A 65 16.19 5.17 -13.60
N LEU A 66 16.97 5.64 -14.58
CA LEU A 66 16.83 6.98 -15.16
C LEU A 66 15.46 7.20 -15.81
N GLU A 67 14.97 6.22 -16.57
CA GLU A 67 13.67 6.31 -17.22
C GLU A 67 12.53 6.37 -16.20
N ASN A 68 12.60 5.53 -15.16
CA ASN A 68 11.63 5.55 -14.07
C ASN A 68 11.64 6.88 -13.29
N LEU A 69 12.84 7.46 -13.02
CA LEU A 69 12.94 8.77 -12.39
C LEU A 69 12.31 9.87 -13.26
N ARG A 70 12.63 9.89 -14.56
CA ARG A 70 12.09 10.85 -15.53
C ARG A 70 10.57 10.80 -15.60
N ASP A 71 10.01 9.60 -15.71
CA ASP A 71 8.59 9.43 -15.99
C ASP A 71 7.72 9.61 -14.74
N ARG A 72 8.24 9.31 -13.55
CA ARG A 72 7.42 9.24 -12.33
C ARG A 72 7.79 10.24 -11.23
N TYR A 73 9.05 10.67 -11.14
CA TYR A 73 9.55 11.33 -9.94
C TYR A 73 10.01 12.76 -10.14
N PHE A 74 10.56 13.08 -11.31
CA PHE A 74 11.08 14.43 -11.56
C PHE A 74 9.95 15.47 -11.58
N LEU A 75 10.22 16.62 -10.96
CA LEU A 75 9.31 17.73 -11.00
C LEU A 75 9.26 18.34 -12.40
N ARG A 76 8.10 18.90 -12.73
CA ARG A 76 7.82 19.55 -14.01
C ARG A 76 7.34 20.97 -13.77
N ASP A 77 7.64 21.85 -14.70
CA ASP A 77 7.16 23.24 -14.70
C ASP A 77 5.67 23.34 -15.11
N ALA A 78 5.17 24.57 -15.23
CA ALA A 78 3.79 24.82 -15.64
C ALA A 78 3.49 24.39 -17.09
N ASN A 79 4.51 24.15 -17.92
CA ASN A 79 4.41 23.69 -19.30
C ASN A 79 4.66 22.18 -19.44
N ASP A 80 4.66 21.45 -18.33
CA ASP A 80 4.97 20.00 -18.25
C ASP A 80 6.40 19.62 -18.65
N ALA A 81 7.33 20.57 -18.72
CA ALA A 81 8.73 20.32 -19.01
C ALA A 81 9.48 19.94 -17.73
N ILE A 82 10.38 18.96 -17.82
CA ILE A 82 11.16 18.44 -16.69
C ILE A 82 12.07 19.54 -16.13
N CYS A 83 12.07 19.70 -14.79
CA CYS A 83 12.90 20.66 -14.06
C CYS A 83 14.03 20.02 -13.28
N GLU A 84 14.04 18.72 -13.14
CA GLU A 84 15.01 17.98 -12.33
C GLU A 84 15.80 16.98 -13.16
N ASN A 85 17.10 16.89 -12.87
CA ASN A 85 17.95 15.77 -13.23
C ASN A 85 18.17 14.89 -11.98
N PRO A 86 18.86 13.74 -12.09
CA PRO A 86 19.02 12.84 -10.94
C PRO A 86 19.63 13.53 -9.71
N GLN A 87 20.57 14.44 -9.87
CA GLN A 87 21.26 15.06 -8.74
C GLN A 87 20.39 16.14 -8.07
N THR A 88 19.72 16.98 -8.85
CA THR A 88 18.82 18.00 -8.32
C THR A 88 17.56 17.37 -7.68
N PHE A 89 17.11 16.25 -8.21
CA PHE A 89 16.05 15.44 -7.60
C PHE A 89 16.44 14.93 -6.20
N PHE A 90 17.61 14.30 -6.05
CA PHE A 90 18.06 13.85 -4.73
C PHE A 90 18.30 15.02 -3.78
N ALA A 91 18.79 16.15 -4.29
CA ALA A 91 18.96 17.35 -3.48
C ALA A 91 17.61 17.89 -2.94
N ARG A 92 16.55 17.93 -3.76
CA ARG A 92 15.22 18.32 -3.28
C ARG A 92 14.71 17.36 -2.19
N VAL A 93 14.83 16.06 -2.42
CA VAL A 93 14.38 15.05 -1.44
C VAL A 93 15.12 15.20 -0.13
N ALA A 94 16.45 15.34 -0.17
CA ALA A 94 17.29 15.56 1.00
C ALA A 94 16.90 16.82 1.76
N THR A 95 16.70 17.94 1.05
CA THR A 95 16.29 19.21 1.62
C THR A 95 14.93 19.10 2.34
N GLY A 96 13.95 18.46 1.69
CA GLY A 96 12.64 18.27 2.29
C GLY A 96 12.67 17.40 3.55
N MET A 97 13.55 16.40 3.62
CA MET A 97 13.72 15.55 4.80
C MET A 97 14.48 16.25 5.93
N ALA A 98 15.45 17.09 5.60
CA ALA A 98 16.35 17.72 6.57
C ALA A 98 15.74 18.89 7.36
N ARG A 99 14.57 19.41 6.95
CA ARG A 99 13.83 20.48 7.67
C ARG A 99 14.69 21.67 8.04
N GLY A 100 15.53 22.14 7.14
CA GLY A 100 16.39 23.32 7.35
C GLY A 100 17.81 23.03 7.84
N ASP A 101 18.13 21.81 8.24
CA ASP A 101 19.51 21.40 8.62
C ASP A 101 20.34 21.14 7.37
N ARG A 102 21.28 22.03 7.07
CA ARG A 102 22.15 21.95 5.88
C ARG A 102 23.13 20.78 5.93
N ALA A 103 23.67 20.47 7.10
CA ALA A 103 24.62 19.36 7.24
C ALA A 103 23.92 18.02 7.02
N PHE A 104 22.74 17.87 7.62
CA PHE A 104 21.92 16.67 7.44
C PHE A 104 21.38 16.56 6.00
N ALA A 105 21.04 17.67 5.34
CA ALA A 105 20.66 17.67 3.93
C ALA A 105 21.78 17.14 3.03
N GLN A 106 23.04 17.57 3.27
CA GLN A 106 24.20 17.08 2.52
C GLN A 106 24.42 15.58 2.76
N GLU A 107 24.33 15.13 4.01
CA GLU A 107 24.51 13.71 4.36
C GLU A 107 23.46 12.82 3.69
N LEU A 108 22.18 13.21 3.74
CA LEU A 108 21.08 12.50 3.08
C LEU A 108 21.25 12.45 1.56
N TYR A 109 21.63 13.59 0.95
CA TYR A 109 21.93 13.65 -0.47
C TYR A 109 23.07 12.69 -0.85
N ASP A 110 24.15 12.67 -0.09
CA ASP A 110 25.28 11.79 -0.31
C ASP A 110 24.88 10.31 -0.29
N TYR A 111 24.07 9.90 0.69
CA TYR A 111 23.59 8.52 0.77
C TYR A 111 22.66 8.16 -0.38
N MET A 112 21.72 9.04 -0.75
CA MET A 112 20.79 8.79 -1.83
C MET A 112 21.46 8.79 -3.19
N SER A 113 22.31 9.79 -3.48
CA SER A 113 22.99 9.91 -4.78
C SER A 113 23.98 8.77 -5.04
N LYS A 114 24.55 8.19 -3.98
CA LYS A 114 25.40 6.99 -4.03
C LYS A 114 24.60 5.68 -4.09
N GLY A 115 23.30 5.72 -3.92
CA GLY A 115 22.43 4.54 -3.89
C GLY A 115 22.53 3.70 -2.61
N TRP A 116 23.05 4.27 -1.53
CA TRP A 116 23.16 3.57 -0.24
C TRP A 116 21.86 3.60 0.56
N PHE A 117 21.04 4.62 0.31
CA PHE A 117 19.74 4.80 0.93
C PHE A 117 18.72 5.31 -0.09
N ILE A 118 17.58 4.69 -0.20
CA ILE A 118 16.47 5.13 -1.07
C ILE A 118 15.20 5.17 -0.25
N PRO A 119 14.61 6.35 -0.05
CA PRO A 119 13.30 6.48 0.60
C PRO A 119 12.18 5.80 -0.19
N ALA A 120 11.07 5.54 0.50
CA ALA A 120 9.86 5.01 -0.15
C ALA A 120 9.31 5.99 -1.20
N THR A 121 8.64 5.44 -2.22
CA THR A 121 8.04 6.21 -3.33
C THR A 121 7.29 7.47 -2.90
N PRO A 122 6.43 7.47 -1.87
CA PRO A 122 5.72 8.68 -1.46
C PRO A 122 6.64 9.81 -1.00
N VAL A 123 7.74 9.47 -0.32
CA VAL A 123 8.77 10.44 0.08
C VAL A 123 9.46 11.00 -1.15
N LEU A 124 9.95 10.13 -2.05
CA LEU A 124 10.61 10.55 -3.29
C LEU A 124 9.75 11.46 -4.16
N MET A 125 8.44 11.16 -4.26
CA MET A 125 7.51 11.94 -5.09
C MET A 125 7.09 13.26 -4.46
N ASN A 126 6.83 13.26 -3.15
CA ASN A 126 6.05 14.33 -2.52
C ASN A 126 6.84 15.21 -1.55
N ILE A 127 7.96 14.71 -0.96
CA ILE A 127 8.72 15.53 -0.01
C ILE A 127 9.30 16.77 -0.71
N GLY A 128 9.22 17.91 -0.05
CA GLY A 128 9.60 19.20 -0.64
C GLY A 128 8.64 19.71 -1.72
N THR A 129 7.40 19.16 -1.77
CA THR A 129 6.34 19.61 -2.67
C THR A 129 5.00 19.73 -1.94
N SER A 130 4.05 20.43 -2.58
CA SER A 130 2.64 20.50 -2.14
C SER A 130 1.74 19.39 -2.74
N LYS A 131 2.31 18.39 -3.42
CA LYS A 131 1.55 17.43 -4.24
C LYS A 131 0.82 16.34 -3.47
N GLY A 132 1.24 15.97 -2.27
CA GLY A 132 0.63 14.85 -1.57
C GLY A 132 1.29 14.50 -0.24
N LEU A 133 0.97 13.33 0.27
CA LEU A 133 1.51 12.81 1.52
C LEU A 133 2.82 12.06 1.30
N CYS A 134 3.72 12.09 2.30
CA CYS A 134 4.95 11.30 2.29
C CYS A 134 4.74 9.87 2.82
N ILE A 135 3.51 9.51 3.16
CA ILE A 135 3.09 8.17 3.58
C ILE A 135 2.04 7.63 2.60
N SER A 136 1.95 6.31 2.50
CA SER A 136 0.99 5.67 1.60
C SER A 136 0.41 4.37 2.15
N CYS A 137 0.64 4.06 3.42
CA CYS A 137 0.15 2.85 4.05
C CYS A 137 -0.81 3.23 5.17
N PHE A 138 -2.05 2.73 5.07
CA PHE A 138 -3.14 3.06 5.99
C PHE A 138 -3.82 1.78 6.44
N LEU A 139 -4.28 1.80 7.70
CA LEU A 139 -4.97 0.68 8.32
C LEU A 139 -6.22 1.21 9.01
N ASN A 140 -7.37 0.57 8.78
CA ASN A 140 -8.62 0.91 9.46
C ASN A 140 -9.46 -0.33 9.75
N THR A 141 -10.49 -0.16 10.58
CA THR A 141 -11.38 -1.23 11.02
C THR A 141 -12.83 -0.83 10.76
N VAL A 142 -13.62 -1.74 10.21
CA VAL A 142 -15.04 -1.52 9.91
C VAL A 142 -15.88 -1.77 11.17
N PRO A 143 -16.63 -0.76 11.66
CA PRO A 143 -17.59 -0.97 12.72
C PRO A 143 -18.80 -1.78 12.22
N ASP A 144 -19.46 -2.54 13.13
CA ASP A 144 -20.66 -3.33 12.79
C ASP A 144 -21.93 -2.48 12.73
N THR A 145 -21.89 -1.38 11.96
CA THR A 145 -23.03 -0.50 11.68
C THR A 145 -23.03 -0.07 10.21
N LEU A 146 -24.20 0.18 9.64
CA LEU A 146 -24.30 0.60 8.25
C LEU A 146 -23.58 1.95 8.03
N GLU A 147 -23.74 2.91 8.94
CA GLU A 147 -23.07 4.20 8.92
C GLU A 147 -21.56 4.03 8.92
N GLY A 148 -21.01 3.23 9.87
CA GLY A 148 -19.58 3.00 9.95
C GLY A 148 -19.01 2.31 8.72
N ILE A 149 -19.74 1.39 8.09
CA ILE A 149 -19.31 0.77 6.82
C ILE A 149 -19.16 1.84 5.72
N PHE A 150 -20.14 2.73 5.57
CA PHE A 150 -20.10 3.78 4.54
C PHE A 150 -19.07 4.88 4.86
N ASP A 151 -18.82 5.18 6.13
CA ASP A 151 -17.74 6.07 6.54
C ASP A 151 -16.36 5.49 6.15
N ILE A 152 -16.15 4.19 6.31
CA ILE A 152 -14.92 3.52 5.86
C ILE A 152 -14.77 3.58 4.33
N TYR A 153 -15.81 3.38 3.55
CA TYR A 153 -15.72 3.56 2.10
C TYR A 153 -15.31 5.00 1.74
N ARG A 154 -15.98 5.99 2.33
CA ARG A 154 -15.63 7.39 2.12
C ARG A 154 -14.17 7.67 2.47
N GLU A 155 -13.68 7.18 3.59
CA GLU A 155 -12.28 7.33 4.01
C GLU A 155 -11.34 6.66 3.00
N ASN A 156 -11.61 5.41 2.64
CA ASN A 156 -10.82 4.63 1.68
C ASN A 156 -10.75 5.32 0.31
N ALA A 157 -11.87 5.92 -0.15
CA ALA A 157 -11.91 6.69 -1.39
C ALA A 157 -10.91 7.85 -1.39
N PHE A 158 -10.86 8.63 -0.31
CA PHE A 158 -9.91 9.74 -0.20
C PHE A 158 -8.47 9.25 -0.09
N LEU A 159 -8.19 8.22 0.70
CA LEU A 159 -6.85 7.64 0.84
C LEU A 159 -6.36 7.07 -0.50
N ALA A 160 -7.22 6.35 -1.22
CA ALA A 160 -6.91 5.78 -2.53
C ALA A 160 -6.65 6.87 -3.59
N LYS A 161 -7.38 7.99 -3.56
CA LYS A 161 -7.16 9.15 -4.44
C LYS A 161 -5.73 9.68 -4.37
N PHE A 162 -5.10 9.65 -3.18
CA PHE A 162 -3.72 10.07 -2.98
C PHE A 162 -2.71 8.93 -3.13
N GLY A 163 -3.11 7.79 -3.71
CA GLY A 163 -2.24 6.63 -3.96
C GLY A 163 -1.94 5.82 -2.71
N GLY A 164 -2.83 5.86 -1.72
CA GLY A 164 -2.74 5.06 -0.50
C GLY A 164 -2.95 3.57 -0.75
N GLY A 165 -2.15 2.73 -0.07
CA GLY A 165 -2.40 1.31 0.11
C GLY A 165 -3.11 1.10 1.46
N ILE A 166 -4.27 0.46 1.45
CA ILE A 166 -5.15 0.40 2.61
C ILE A 166 -5.35 -1.06 3.03
N GLY A 167 -5.18 -1.35 4.32
CA GLY A 167 -5.58 -2.61 4.93
C GLY A 167 -6.78 -2.39 5.84
N THR A 168 -7.90 -3.02 5.54
CA THR A 168 -9.17 -2.84 6.27
C THR A 168 -9.56 -4.13 6.98
N ASP A 169 -9.75 -4.07 8.30
CA ASP A 169 -10.27 -5.18 9.10
C ASP A 169 -11.81 -5.23 9.04
N TRP A 170 -12.32 -6.35 8.55
CA TRP A 170 -13.75 -6.65 8.44
C TRP A 170 -14.23 -7.62 9.51
N SER A 171 -13.37 -8.04 10.41
CA SER A 171 -13.63 -9.12 11.37
C SER A 171 -14.66 -8.78 12.43
N GLN A 172 -14.99 -7.50 12.62
CA GLN A 172 -16.02 -7.07 13.57
C GLN A 172 -17.43 -7.10 12.97
N LEU A 173 -17.55 -7.14 11.65
CA LEU A 173 -18.86 -7.17 10.99
C LEU A 173 -19.50 -8.54 11.20
N ARG A 174 -20.78 -8.53 11.52
CA ARG A 174 -21.56 -9.76 11.70
C ARG A 174 -21.62 -10.59 10.42
N GLY A 175 -21.55 -11.90 10.56
CA GLY A 175 -21.62 -12.83 9.44
C GLY A 175 -23.00 -12.96 8.82
N GLN A 176 -23.09 -13.69 7.72
CA GLN A 176 -24.33 -13.99 7.03
C GLN A 176 -25.34 -14.67 7.97
N ASN A 177 -26.62 -14.33 7.81
CA ASN A 177 -27.74 -14.83 8.62
C ASN A 177 -27.75 -14.40 10.09
N ALA A 178 -26.82 -13.56 10.55
CA ALA A 178 -26.90 -12.99 11.89
C ALA A 178 -28.14 -12.07 12.03
N PRO A 179 -28.79 -12.02 13.19
CA PRO A 179 -30.01 -11.23 13.38
C PRO A 179 -29.73 -9.72 13.33
N LEU A 180 -30.62 -8.96 12.69
CA LEU A 180 -30.63 -7.49 12.70
C LEU A 180 -31.68 -7.02 13.71
N LYS A 181 -31.21 -6.28 14.74
CA LYS A 181 -32.04 -5.91 15.90
C LYS A 181 -33.32 -5.12 15.57
N SER A 182 -33.35 -4.33 14.51
CA SER A 182 -34.40 -3.35 14.24
C SER A 182 -35.49 -3.80 13.26
N SER A 183 -35.28 -4.91 12.52
CA SER A 183 -36.17 -5.21 11.38
C SER A 183 -36.65 -6.66 11.29
N GLY A 184 -36.19 -7.55 12.17
CA GLY A 184 -36.46 -9.00 12.01
C GLY A 184 -35.74 -9.63 10.79
N LEU A 185 -35.00 -8.83 10.04
CA LEU A 185 -34.20 -9.26 8.89
C LEU A 185 -32.89 -9.91 9.34
N ARG A 186 -32.23 -10.55 8.39
CA ARG A 186 -30.93 -11.20 8.61
C ARG A 186 -29.85 -10.51 7.80
N SER A 187 -28.62 -10.51 8.35
CA SER A 187 -27.44 -9.94 7.70
C SER A 187 -27.10 -10.69 6.40
N SER A 188 -26.66 -9.94 5.40
CA SER A 188 -26.09 -10.49 4.16
C SER A 188 -24.66 -10.99 4.32
N GLY A 189 -24.01 -10.71 5.48
CA GLY A 189 -22.62 -11.03 5.75
C GLY A 189 -21.63 -10.03 5.17
N VAL A 190 -20.34 -10.37 5.21
CA VAL A 190 -19.23 -9.50 4.82
C VAL A 190 -19.09 -9.39 3.29
N ILE A 191 -19.32 -10.45 2.54
CA ILE A 191 -18.98 -10.54 1.12
C ILE A 191 -19.65 -9.47 0.24
N PRO A 192 -20.97 -9.17 0.38
CA PRO A 192 -21.60 -8.11 -0.41
C PRO A 192 -20.97 -6.72 -0.17
N PHE A 193 -20.54 -6.43 1.06
CA PHE A 193 -19.84 -5.17 1.37
C PHE A 193 -18.42 -5.14 0.79
N LEU A 194 -17.72 -6.27 0.77
CA LEU A 194 -16.43 -6.37 0.08
C LEU A 194 -16.58 -6.13 -1.43
N LYS A 195 -17.68 -6.51 -2.04
CA LYS A 195 -17.99 -6.23 -3.45
C LYS A 195 -18.10 -4.73 -3.73
N ILE A 196 -18.64 -3.94 -2.81
CA ILE A 196 -18.68 -2.48 -2.90
C ILE A 196 -17.24 -1.93 -2.83
N MET A 197 -16.43 -2.37 -1.86
CA MET A 197 -15.02 -1.98 -1.73
C MET A 197 -14.20 -2.33 -2.98
N ASP A 198 -14.44 -3.49 -3.58
CA ASP A 198 -13.81 -3.94 -4.83
C ASP A 198 -14.09 -2.98 -5.99
N SER A 199 -15.36 -2.59 -6.15
CA SER A 199 -15.81 -1.67 -7.19
C SER A 199 -15.32 -0.24 -6.96
N GLU A 200 -15.32 0.22 -5.71
CA GLU A 200 -14.77 1.51 -5.30
C GLU A 200 -13.27 1.60 -5.61
N THR A 201 -12.49 0.61 -5.19
CA THR A 201 -11.06 0.54 -5.45
C THR A 201 -10.77 0.60 -6.95
N LEU A 202 -11.51 -0.13 -7.78
CA LEU A 202 -11.38 -0.09 -9.22
C LEU A 202 -11.71 1.30 -9.80
N ALA A 203 -12.79 1.93 -9.34
CA ALA A 203 -13.26 3.21 -9.86
C ALA A 203 -12.24 4.34 -9.60
N ILE A 204 -11.67 4.41 -8.38
CA ILE A 204 -10.78 5.49 -7.96
C ILE A 204 -9.37 5.30 -8.53
N SER A 205 -8.92 4.06 -8.70
CA SER A 205 -7.56 3.74 -9.14
C SER A 205 -7.28 4.04 -10.62
N ARG A 206 -8.31 4.26 -11.46
CA ARG A 206 -8.16 4.34 -12.92
C ARG A 206 -7.38 5.54 -13.45
N ASN A 207 -7.34 6.66 -12.73
CA ASN A 207 -6.87 7.95 -13.23
C ASN A 207 -5.66 8.53 -12.49
N SER A 208 -4.93 7.76 -11.68
CA SER A 208 -3.78 8.27 -10.92
C SER A 208 -2.45 7.67 -11.40
N HIS A 209 -1.37 8.46 -11.35
CA HIS A 209 0.01 7.99 -11.60
C HIS A 209 0.42 6.88 -10.63
N ARG A 210 -0.11 6.90 -9.41
CA ARG A 210 -0.03 5.82 -8.42
C ARG A 210 -1.45 5.36 -8.10
N ARG A 211 -1.77 4.13 -8.48
CA ARG A 211 -3.08 3.54 -8.19
C ARG A 211 -3.21 3.27 -6.70
N GLY A 212 -4.32 3.66 -6.10
CA GLY A 212 -4.73 3.17 -4.80
C GLY A 212 -4.98 1.67 -4.89
N ALA A 213 -4.68 0.95 -3.82
CA ALA A 213 -4.94 -0.48 -3.72
C ALA A 213 -5.39 -0.81 -2.31
N ALA A 214 -6.22 -1.83 -2.16
CA ALA A 214 -6.81 -2.19 -0.89
C ALA A 214 -6.71 -3.69 -0.61
N ALA A 215 -6.56 -4.04 0.67
CA ALA A 215 -6.64 -5.40 1.17
C ALA A 215 -7.69 -5.50 2.26
N ALA A 216 -8.57 -6.50 2.16
CA ALA A 216 -9.52 -6.84 3.19
C ALA A 216 -8.94 -7.92 4.10
N TYR A 217 -9.03 -7.74 5.41
CA TYR A 217 -8.62 -8.74 6.40
C TYR A 217 -9.83 -9.31 7.12
N LEU A 218 -9.83 -10.65 7.30
CA LEU A 218 -10.87 -11.35 8.03
C LEU A 218 -10.26 -12.41 8.96
N ARG A 219 -10.78 -12.50 10.18
CA ARG A 219 -10.36 -13.53 11.14
C ARG A 219 -10.77 -14.91 10.67
N ILE A 220 -9.91 -15.90 10.94
CA ILE A 220 -10.12 -17.30 10.57
C ILE A 220 -11.34 -17.92 11.25
N ASP A 221 -11.76 -17.39 12.42
CA ASP A 221 -12.93 -17.83 13.17
C ASP A 221 -14.25 -17.11 12.75
N HIS A 222 -14.20 -16.25 11.72
CA HIS A 222 -15.40 -15.54 11.27
C HIS A 222 -16.38 -16.47 10.55
N PRO A 223 -17.71 -16.31 10.73
CA PRO A 223 -18.73 -17.16 10.07
C PRO A 223 -18.63 -17.24 8.55
N ASP A 224 -18.20 -16.15 7.90
CA ASP A 224 -18.12 -16.04 6.44
C ASP A 224 -16.74 -16.43 5.87
N ILE A 225 -15.87 -17.06 6.66
CA ILE A 225 -14.48 -17.35 6.26
C ILE A 225 -14.39 -18.24 5.01
N GLU A 226 -15.29 -19.24 4.88
CA GLU A 226 -15.26 -20.16 3.74
C GLU A 226 -15.50 -19.44 2.41
N ASP A 227 -16.44 -18.49 2.37
CA ASP A 227 -16.72 -17.66 1.20
C ASP A 227 -15.59 -16.63 0.97
N PHE A 228 -15.08 -16.03 2.06
CA PHE A 228 -13.98 -15.08 2.00
C PHE A 228 -12.72 -15.66 1.38
N LEU A 229 -12.39 -16.92 1.64
CA LEU A 229 -11.24 -17.59 1.02
C LEU A 229 -11.34 -17.62 -0.51
N GLU A 230 -12.56 -17.63 -1.07
CA GLU A 230 -12.79 -17.79 -2.51
C GLU A 230 -13.05 -16.48 -3.27
N ILE A 231 -13.02 -15.32 -2.61
CA ILE A 231 -13.37 -14.03 -3.27
C ILE A 231 -12.46 -13.70 -4.46
N ARG A 232 -11.22 -14.18 -4.46
CA ARG A 232 -10.23 -13.95 -5.54
C ARG A 232 -10.23 -15.03 -6.61
N LYS A 233 -10.96 -16.12 -6.43
CA LYS A 233 -11.04 -17.19 -7.42
C LYS A 233 -11.88 -16.71 -8.62
N PRO A 234 -11.28 -16.56 -9.83
CA PRO A 234 -11.97 -15.92 -10.95
C PRO A 234 -12.99 -16.82 -11.64
N THR A 235 -12.99 -18.11 -11.31
CA THR A 235 -13.84 -19.14 -11.96
C THR A 235 -14.74 -19.82 -10.96
N GLY A 236 -15.94 -20.18 -11.40
CA GLY A 236 -16.93 -20.92 -10.62
C GLY A 236 -17.66 -20.05 -9.58
N GLY A 237 -18.86 -20.46 -9.20
CA GLY A 237 -19.71 -19.77 -8.23
C GLY A 237 -20.34 -18.47 -8.75
N ASP A 238 -20.92 -17.72 -7.81
CA ASP A 238 -21.62 -16.46 -8.08
C ASP A 238 -20.59 -15.32 -8.27
N MET A 239 -20.59 -14.67 -9.42
CA MET A 239 -19.70 -13.56 -9.74
C MET A 239 -19.95 -12.32 -8.87
N ASP A 240 -21.16 -12.15 -8.33
CA ASP A 240 -21.46 -11.05 -7.41
C ASP A 240 -20.80 -11.24 -6.03
N ARG A 241 -20.29 -12.43 -5.75
CA ARG A 241 -19.51 -12.75 -4.57
C ARG A 241 -17.99 -12.79 -4.81
N LYS A 242 -17.52 -12.33 -5.97
CA LYS A 242 -16.09 -12.26 -6.33
C LYS A 242 -15.57 -10.84 -6.25
N CYS A 243 -14.37 -10.67 -5.69
CA CYS A 243 -13.69 -9.40 -5.51
C CYS A 243 -12.29 -9.50 -6.13
N LEU A 244 -12.17 -9.16 -7.42
CA LEU A 244 -10.95 -9.41 -8.20
C LEU A 244 -10.00 -8.20 -8.23
N ASN A 245 -10.43 -7.04 -7.70
CA ASN A 245 -9.66 -5.79 -7.72
C ASN A 245 -9.07 -5.42 -6.36
N ILE A 246 -9.45 -6.13 -5.29
CA ILE A 246 -8.85 -6.00 -3.97
C ILE A 246 -8.07 -7.25 -3.62
N ASN A 247 -7.07 -7.09 -2.76
CA ASN A 247 -6.34 -8.18 -2.13
C ASN A 247 -7.06 -8.62 -0.85
N HIS A 248 -6.73 -9.79 -0.32
CA HIS A 248 -7.28 -10.22 0.95
C HIS A 248 -6.27 -10.97 1.82
N GLY A 249 -6.47 -10.89 3.12
CA GLY A 249 -5.63 -11.56 4.12
C GLY A 249 -6.46 -12.26 5.20
N VAL A 250 -6.00 -13.40 5.63
CA VAL A 250 -6.60 -14.15 6.74
C VAL A 250 -5.81 -13.91 8.01
N VAL A 251 -6.52 -13.48 9.04
CA VAL A 251 -5.96 -13.26 10.38
C VAL A 251 -6.04 -14.57 11.14
N ILE A 252 -4.89 -15.23 11.29
CA ILE A 252 -4.74 -16.57 11.85
C ILE A 252 -4.37 -16.48 13.34
N THR A 253 -5.05 -17.27 14.19
CA THR A 253 -4.77 -17.35 15.63
C THR A 253 -3.93 -18.59 15.95
N ASP A 254 -3.21 -18.55 17.07
CA ASP A 254 -2.50 -19.72 17.61
C ASP A 254 -3.47 -20.89 17.86
N ALA A 255 -4.65 -20.60 18.44
CA ALA A 255 -5.68 -21.58 18.69
C ALA A 255 -6.17 -22.31 17.42
N PHE A 256 -6.21 -21.61 16.26
CA PHE A 256 -6.51 -22.28 15.00
C PHE A 256 -5.38 -23.22 14.58
N MET A 257 -4.12 -22.79 14.69
CA MET A 257 -2.98 -23.62 14.31
C MET A 257 -2.84 -24.84 15.23
N GLU A 258 -3.12 -24.69 16.51
CA GLU A 258 -3.18 -25.81 17.48
C GLU A 258 -4.28 -26.81 17.10
N ALA A 259 -5.46 -26.32 16.67
CA ALA A 259 -6.55 -27.18 16.21
C ALA A 259 -6.18 -27.92 14.91
N VAL A 260 -5.45 -27.27 13.99
CA VAL A 260 -4.93 -27.92 12.77
C VAL A 260 -3.93 -29.02 13.12
N GLU A 261 -2.97 -28.76 14.00
CA GLU A 261 -1.97 -29.73 14.44
C GLU A 261 -2.61 -30.93 15.15
N ALA A 262 -3.56 -30.64 16.04
CA ALA A 262 -4.30 -31.66 16.79
C ALA A 262 -5.41 -32.35 15.97
N ARG A 263 -5.68 -31.90 14.74
CA ARG A 263 -6.79 -32.40 13.88
C ARG A 263 -8.13 -32.34 14.58
N GLN A 264 -8.43 -31.22 15.25
CA GLN A 264 -9.64 -30.99 15.98
C GLN A 264 -10.61 -30.08 15.21
N PRO A 265 -11.90 -30.13 15.50
CA PRO A 265 -12.85 -29.15 15.00
C PRO A 265 -12.51 -27.73 15.47
N TYR A 266 -12.78 -26.74 14.61
CA TYR A 266 -12.59 -25.34 14.93
C TYR A 266 -13.93 -24.59 14.85
N LYS A 267 -14.16 -23.70 15.83
CA LYS A 267 -15.43 -23.01 16.00
C LYS A 267 -15.43 -21.67 15.28
N LEU A 268 -16.41 -21.45 14.41
CA LEU A 268 -16.71 -20.15 13.85
C LEU A 268 -17.62 -19.38 14.80
N VAL A 269 -17.25 -18.14 15.11
CA VAL A 269 -17.91 -17.35 16.17
C VAL A 269 -18.43 -16.04 15.57
N CYS A 270 -19.73 -15.77 15.80
CA CYS A 270 -20.29 -14.48 15.41
C CYS A 270 -19.66 -13.35 16.24
N PRO A 271 -19.00 -12.35 15.61
CA PRO A 271 -18.31 -11.30 16.36
C PRO A 271 -19.27 -10.39 17.13
N HIS A 272 -20.52 -10.30 16.68
CA HIS A 272 -21.56 -9.47 17.31
C HIS A 272 -22.16 -10.09 18.59
N THR A 273 -22.39 -11.41 18.58
CA THR A 273 -23.09 -12.11 19.67
C THR A 273 -22.17 -12.97 20.52
N GLY A 274 -20.96 -13.29 20.04
CA GLY A 274 -20.06 -14.27 20.65
C GLY A 274 -20.54 -15.71 20.54
N THR A 275 -21.63 -15.98 19.82
CA THR A 275 -22.18 -17.34 19.68
C THR A 275 -21.44 -18.15 18.62
N ILE A 276 -21.29 -19.44 18.87
CA ILE A 276 -20.77 -20.39 17.88
C ILE A 276 -21.84 -20.56 16.81
N THR A 277 -21.49 -20.31 15.55
CA THR A 277 -22.38 -20.42 14.39
C THR A 277 -22.21 -21.73 13.66
N LYS A 278 -20.99 -22.26 13.63
CA LYS A 278 -20.61 -23.49 12.92
C LYS A 278 -19.34 -24.08 13.54
N GLU A 279 -19.21 -25.39 13.45
CA GLU A 279 -17.93 -26.07 13.69
C GLU A 279 -17.46 -26.71 12.38
N LEU A 280 -16.17 -26.55 12.05
CA LEU A 280 -15.56 -27.07 10.84
C LEU A 280 -14.31 -27.84 11.21
N ASP A 281 -13.90 -28.79 10.38
CA ASP A 281 -12.57 -29.43 10.50
C ASP A 281 -11.48 -28.38 10.23
N ALA A 282 -10.63 -28.11 11.23
CA ALA A 282 -9.54 -27.14 11.11
C ALA A 282 -8.58 -27.49 9.95
N MET A 283 -8.32 -28.78 9.73
CA MET A 283 -7.45 -29.22 8.64
C MET A 283 -8.07 -29.00 7.27
N GLU A 284 -9.40 -29.11 7.12
CA GLU A 284 -10.08 -28.80 5.86
C GLU A 284 -10.03 -27.30 5.56
N ILE A 285 -10.26 -26.43 6.56
CA ILE A 285 -10.10 -24.97 6.38
C ILE A 285 -8.65 -24.66 5.97
N TRP A 286 -7.67 -25.26 6.64
CA TRP A 286 -6.25 -25.05 6.34
C TRP A 286 -5.88 -25.49 4.93
N ARG A 287 -6.34 -26.65 4.48
CA ARG A 287 -6.13 -27.13 3.10
C ARG A 287 -6.77 -26.19 2.08
N LYS A 288 -8.01 -25.76 2.33
CA LYS A 288 -8.71 -24.80 1.45
C LYS A 288 -7.92 -23.50 1.32
N LEU A 289 -7.44 -22.97 2.44
CA LEU A 289 -6.63 -21.74 2.49
C LEU A 289 -5.33 -21.89 1.68
N LEU A 290 -4.60 -23.00 1.86
CA LEU A 290 -3.38 -23.27 1.10
C LEU A 290 -3.66 -23.47 -0.39
N THR A 291 -4.76 -24.15 -0.75
CA THR A 291 -5.17 -24.33 -2.13
C THR A 291 -5.49 -23.01 -2.81
N MET A 292 -6.27 -22.14 -2.16
CA MET A 292 -6.58 -20.80 -2.70
C MET A 292 -5.30 -19.98 -2.90
N ARG A 293 -4.38 -20.02 -1.93
CA ARG A 293 -3.10 -19.32 -2.07
C ARG A 293 -2.26 -19.87 -3.23
N ALA A 294 -2.25 -21.18 -3.43
CA ALA A 294 -1.52 -21.79 -4.55
C ALA A 294 -2.15 -21.43 -5.92
N GLU A 295 -3.48 -21.37 -5.99
CA GLU A 295 -4.21 -21.07 -7.24
C GLU A 295 -4.19 -19.58 -7.60
N THR A 296 -4.25 -18.67 -6.61
CA THR A 296 -4.48 -17.23 -6.83
C THR A 296 -3.34 -16.33 -6.36
N GLY A 297 -2.37 -16.85 -5.59
CA GLY A 297 -1.36 -16.06 -4.89
C GLY A 297 -1.85 -15.45 -3.58
N GLU A 298 -3.12 -15.61 -3.24
CA GLU A 298 -3.79 -15.06 -2.05
C GLU A 298 -4.66 -16.14 -1.37
N PRO A 299 -5.04 -15.96 -0.09
CA PRO A 299 -4.88 -14.80 0.80
C PRO A 299 -3.46 -14.64 1.38
N TYR A 300 -3.19 -13.45 1.94
CA TYR A 300 -2.07 -13.24 2.87
C TYR A 300 -2.34 -13.97 4.19
N PHE A 301 -1.27 -14.34 4.90
CA PHE A 301 -1.35 -14.96 6.23
C PHE A 301 -0.82 -13.98 7.27
N LEU A 302 -1.64 -13.64 8.25
CA LEU A 302 -1.26 -12.79 9.36
C LEU A 302 -1.44 -13.55 10.68
N TYR A 303 -0.35 -13.97 11.29
CA TYR A 303 -0.34 -14.66 12.58
C TYR A 303 -0.49 -13.66 13.72
N ILE A 304 -1.73 -13.35 14.06
CA ILE A 304 -2.07 -12.18 14.88
C ILE A 304 -1.58 -12.28 16.32
N ASP A 305 -1.55 -13.46 16.90
CA ASP A 305 -1.06 -13.64 18.26
C ASP A 305 0.45 -13.42 18.35
N THR A 306 1.20 -13.86 17.34
CA THR A 306 2.64 -13.56 17.22
C THR A 306 2.87 -12.06 17.08
N VAL A 307 2.08 -11.38 16.26
CA VAL A 307 2.13 -9.92 16.12
C VAL A 307 1.89 -9.25 17.47
N ASN A 308 0.79 -9.58 18.16
CA ASN A 308 0.42 -8.94 19.42
C ASN A 308 1.40 -9.28 20.56
N ARG A 309 2.09 -10.41 20.53
CA ARG A 309 3.21 -10.68 21.46
C ARG A 309 4.41 -9.77 21.20
N SER A 310 4.61 -9.34 19.96
CA SER A 310 5.79 -8.58 19.51
C SER A 310 5.60 -7.07 19.46
N ILE A 311 4.40 -6.53 19.76
CA ILE A 311 4.16 -5.08 19.77
C ILE A 311 5.02 -4.37 20.82
N PRO A 312 5.35 -3.08 20.63
CA PRO A 312 6.17 -2.29 21.54
C PRO A 312 5.60 -2.27 22.98
N PRO A 313 6.45 -2.14 24.01
CA PRO A 313 6.00 -2.15 25.40
C PRO A 313 4.92 -1.13 25.70
N HIS A 314 5.04 0.11 25.22
CA HIS A 314 4.05 1.17 25.44
C HIS A 314 2.67 0.84 24.81
N HIS A 315 2.61 0.08 23.71
CA HIS A 315 1.33 -0.40 23.18
C HIS A 315 0.70 -1.44 24.12
N LYS A 316 1.52 -2.32 24.74
CA LYS A 316 1.04 -3.31 25.71
C LYS A 316 0.51 -2.64 26.99
N GLU A 317 1.21 -1.62 27.49
CA GLU A 317 0.79 -0.82 28.66
C GLU A 317 -0.57 -0.14 28.41
N LEU A 318 -0.77 0.37 27.20
CA LEU A 318 -2.05 0.97 26.77
C LEU A 318 -3.11 -0.06 26.36
N ARG A 319 -2.81 -1.36 26.45
CA ARG A 319 -3.69 -2.48 26.05
C ARG A 319 -4.19 -2.36 24.61
N LEU A 320 -3.36 -1.84 23.71
CA LEU A 320 -3.69 -1.75 22.31
C LEU A 320 -3.54 -3.12 21.64
N LEU A 321 -4.43 -3.41 20.70
CA LEU A 321 -4.42 -4.66 19.94
C LEU A 321 -4.33 -4.36 18.44
N VAL A 322 -3.39 -5.02 17.79
CA VAL A 322 -3.34 -5.10 16.33
C VAL A 322 -4.38 -6.11 15.85
N ARG A 323 -5.13 -5.78 14.81
CA ARG A 323 -6.22 -6.61 14.25
C ARG A 323 -5.96 -7.03 12.82
N GLN A 324 -5.21 -6.23 12.07
CA GLN A 324 -4.88 -6.42 10.66
C GLN A 324 -3.50 -5.85 10.34
N SER A 325 -3.17 -5.82 9.05
CA SER A 325 -1.99 -5.16 8.52
C SER A 325 -2.39 -4.18 7.39
N ASN A 326 -1.42 -3.45 6.84
CA ASN A 326 -1.61 -2.65 5.65
C ASN A 326 -1.74 -3.53 4.39
N LEU A 327 -1.78 -2.89 3.21
CA LEU A 327 -1.92 -3.58 1.91
C LEU A 327 -0.86 -4.68 1.69
N CYS A 328 0.40 -4.42 2.02
CA CYS A 328 1.53 -5.33 1.74
C CYS A 328 1.91 -6.24 2.91
N THR A 329 1.19 -6.18 4.02
CA THR A 329 1.35 -7.03 5.22
C THR A 329 2.66 -6.80 5.99
N GLU A 330 3.33 -5.63 5.81
CA GLU A 330 4.59 -5.31 6.51
C GLU A 330 4.41 -4.35 7.69
N ILE A 331 3.27 -3.64 7.79
CA ILE A 331 2.99 -2.69 8.88
C ILE A 331 1.86 -3.23 9.74
N VAL A 332 2.09 -3.30 11.03
CA VAL A 332 1.13 -3.75 12.03
C VAL A 332 0.96 -2.68 13.10
N LEU A 333 -0.17 -1.98 13.05
CA LEU A 333 -0.52 -0.92 13.99
C LEU A 333 -1.91 -1.17 14.57
N PRO A 334 -2.13 -0.80 15.85
CA PRO A 334 -3.46 -0.90 16.43
C PRO A 334 -4.41 0.09 15.77
N THR A 335 -5.62 -0.37 15.49
CA THR A 335 -6.72 0.44 14.96
C THR A 335 -7.92 0.37 15.89
N THR A 336 -8.74 1.42 15.88
CA THR A 336 -10.02 1.49 16.57
C THR A 336 -11.12 1.79 15.58
N ASN A 337 -12.39 1.64 15.98
CA ASN A 337 -13.53 1.84 15.09
C ASN A 337 -13.71 3.30 14.64
N ASP A 338 -12.98 4.22 15.24
CA ASP A 338 -13.08 5.67 15.03
C ASP A 338 -11.75 6.31 14.56
N ARG A 339 -10.70 5.49 14.34
CA ARG A 339 -9.37 6.00 13.96
C ARG A 339 -8.66 5.10 12.98
N THR A 340 -8.18 5.70 11.89
CA THR A 340 -7.24 5.10 10.95
C THR A 340 -5.80 5.24 11.45
N ALA A 341 -5.01 4.23 11.27
CA ALA A 341 -3.58 4.24 11.52
C ALA A 341 -2.78 4.24 10.22
#